data_b9a18d184f0eb5869f69c41c0d2c421b
#
_entry.id   b9a18d184f0eb5869f69c41c0d2c421b
#
_cell.length_a   1.000
_cell.length_b   1.000
_cell.length_c   1.000
_cell.angle_alpha   90.00
_cell.angle_beta   90.00
_cell.angle_gamma   90.00
#
_symmetry.space_group_name_H-M   'P 1'
#
loop_
_entity.id
_entity.type
_entity.pdbx_description
1 polymer ?
#
loop_
_entity_poly.entity_id
_entity_poly.type
_entity_poly.pdbx_seq_one_letter_code
_entity_poly.pdbx_strand_id
1 'polypeptide(L)'
;MLDMTMFRENSDVIRADHDRRGIPHGPIDEVIRLDEEWRGSQYEVDQLRRKRNEAARGIAEAKKSGDEAAAKSIMDEVADIGAQIDSLTARSEECLEQRDALRMSIPNILHEEVPVGEDDQKNTLHSLHGEKRDLGFEPRTHNDLIEMNGWVDQARGAKVTGSRFSFMQGDLARLDMALQQYGADFLMGRGYTLVQPPLMMNREAYEGVTDLSDFETVMYGIEPDKYYLIATSEHPLTAMRMDEVIEPSELPIKMVGVSPCFRREVGAHGLSDRGIWRVHQFTKVEQIVICDPDESWEHHEDLLQNAVDLWDSLGLHYRVVNICTGDMGTVAARKYDLEAWLPGADAYKEVVSCSNCTDYQANRLRMRYRTSEGNSAVHTLNSTAIATSRTLVAIMEQCQLEDGRVTIPEALRPYMGDSVTLDSNLP
;
A
#
# COMPACT_ATOMS: atom_id res chain seq x y z
N MET A 1 1.54 -10.84 -2.52
CA MET A 1 2.29 -12.03 -2.03
C MET A 1 3.07 -12.66 -3.16
N LEU A 2 4.19 -13.29 -2.85
CA LEU A 2 5.00 -14.00 -3.86
C LEU A 2 4.22 -15.16 -4.47
N ASP A 3 4.41 -15.43 -5.79
CA ASP A 3 3.81 -16.58 -6.46
C ASP A 3 4.35 -17.91 -5.91
N MET A 4 3.55 -18.98 -5.91
CA MET A 4 3.96 -20.30 -5.43
C MET A 4 5.07 -20.93 -6.26
N THR A 5 5.21 -20.56 -7.53
CA THR A 5 6.33 -21.00 -8.39
C THR A 5 7.67 -20.57 -7.81
N MET A 6 7.74 -19.36 -7.19
CA MET A 6 8.95 -18.89 -6.52
C MET A 6 9.38 -19.82 -5.38
N PHE A 7 8.43 -20.33 -4.59
CA PHE A 7 8.74 -21.26 -3.48
C PHE A 7 9.15 -22.65 -3.98
N ARG A 8 8.57 -23.11 -5.08
CA ARG A 8 8.78 -24.46 -5.63
C ARG A 8 10.07 -24.56 -6.45
N GLU A 9 10.40 -23.51 -7.21
CA GLU A 9 11.44 -23.55 -8.24
C GLU A 9 12.61 -22.61 -7.96
N ASN A 10 12.37 -21.51 -7.24
CA ASN A 10 13.33 -20.42 -7.04
C ASN A 10 13.41 -19.96 -5.57
N SER A 11 13.23 -20.88 -4.61
CA SER A 11 13.25 -20.53 -3.18
C SER A 11 14.56 -19.88 -2.71
N ASP A 12 15.66 -20.13 -3.41
CA ASP A 12 16.96 -19.52 -3.13
C ASP A 12 16.94 -17.99 -3.34
N VAL A 13 16.13 -17.49 -4.28
CA VAL A 13 15.93 -16.04 -4.49
C VAL A 13 15.25 -15.42 -3.27
N ILE A 14 14.21 -16.09 -2.74
CA ILE A 14 13.49 -15.61 -1.54
C ILE A 14 14.44 -15.63 -0.33
N ARG A 15 15.27 -16.68 -0.18
CA ARG A 15 16.26 -16.79 0.90
C ARG A 15 17.32 -15.69 0.82
N ALA A 16 17.83 -15.43 -0.37
CA ALA A 16 18.81 -14.35 -0.59
C ALA A 16 18.21 -12.96 -0.25
N ASP A 17 16.92 -12.73 -0.55
CA ASP A 17 16.22 -11.51 -0.14
C ASP A 17 16.07 -11.42 1.38
N HIS A 18 15.70 -12.52 2.03
CA HIS A 18 15.65 -12.60 3.49
C HIS A 18 17.01 -12.31 4.14
N ASP A 19 18.12 -12.81 3.55
CA ASP A 19 19.47 -12.49 4.02
C ASP A 19 19.79 -11.00 3.89
N ARG A 20 19.39 -10.37 2.78
CA ARG A 20 19.53 -8.90 2.57
C ARG A 20 18.74 -8.10 3.59
N ARG A 21 17.56 -8.58 4.01
CA ARG A 21 16.68 -7.93 5.01
C ARG A 21 17.06 -8.28 6.44
N GLY A 22 17.93 -9.26 6.67
CA GLY A 22 18.27 -9.76 8.01
C GLY A 22 17.14 -10.51 8.70
N ILE A 23 16.23 -11.16 7.94
CA ILE A 23 15.08 -11.90 8.45
C ILE A 23 15.25 -13.43 8.28
N PRO A 24 14.64 -14.26 9.17
CA PRO A 24 14.89 -15.71 9.18
C PRO A 24 14.22 -16.44 8.01
N HIS A 25 14.79 -17.58 7.60
CA HIS A 25 14.27 -18.44 6.52
C HIS A 25 13.12 -19.37 6.95
N GLY A 26 12.91 -19.56 8.25
CA GLY A 26 11.90 -20.50 8.76
C GLY A 26 10.51 -20.38 8.11
N PRO A 27 9.96 -19.19 7.89
CA PRO A 27 8.70 -19.03 7.17
C PRO A 27 8.71 -19.60 5.74
N ILE A 28 9.83 -19.51 5.01
CA ILE A 28 9.97 -20.04 3.66
C ILE A 28 9.90 -21.57 3.69
N ASP A 29 10.65 -22.18 4.62
CA ASP A 29 10.69 -23.65 4.78
C ASP A 29 9.31 -24.19 5.11
N GLU A 30 8.58 -23.49 5.97
CA GLU A 30 7.24 -23.89 6.39
C GLU A 30 6.21 -23.74 5.27
N VAL A 31 6.28 -22.69 4.44
CA VAL A 31 5.44 -22.56 3.23
C VAL A 31 5.68 -23.73 2.27
N ILE A 32 6.95 -24.09 2.03
CA ILE A 32 7.30 -25.20 1.15
C ILE A 32 6.75 -26.52 1.72
N ARG A 33 6.95 -26.79 3.01
CA ARG A 33 6.45 -27.98 3.69
C ARG A 33 4.91 -28.09 3.60
N LEU A 34 4.20 -27.01 3.87
CA LEU A 34 2.73 -26.98 3.79
C LEU A 34 2.21 -27.18 2.36
N ASP A 35 2.91 -26.63 1.36
CA ASP A 35 2.58 -26.85 -0.05
C ASP A 35 2.78 -28.30 -0.48
N GLU A 36 3.86 -28.96 -0.04
CA GLU A 36 4.10 -30.38 -0.31
C GLU A 36 3.03 -31.24 0.34
N GLU A 37 2.67 -30.96 1.58
CA GLU A 37 1.63 -31.69 2.31
C GLU A 37 0.24 -31.48 1.67
N TRP A 38 -0.10 -30.26 1.28
CA TRP A 38 -1.31 -29.95 0.54
C TRP A 38 -1.40 -30.73 -0.78
N ARG A 39 -0.34 -30.71 -1.60
CA ARG A 39 -0.30 -31.44 -2.88
C ARG A 39 -0.40 -32.96 -2.67
N GLY A 40 0.29 -33.48 -1.65
CA GLY A 40 0.20 -34.88 -1.28
C GLY A 40 -1.21 -35.30 -0.91
N SER A 41 -1.86 -34.53 -0.02
CA SER A 41 -3.25 -34.79 0.39
C SER A 41 -4.22 -34.71 -0.79
N GLN A 42 -4.09 -33.72 -1.68
CA GLN A 42 -4.91 -33.61 -2.89
C GLN A 42 -4.75 -34.83 -3.81
N TYR A 43 -3.51 -35.26 -4.03
CA TYR A 43 -3.22 -36.46 -4.83
C TYR A 43 -3.88 -37.71 -4.23
N GLU A 44 -3.78 -37.92 -2.92
CA GLU A 44 -4.39 -39.07 -2.24
C GLU A 44 -5.92 -39.02 -2.33
N VAL A 45 -6.54 -37.86 -2.12
CA VAL A 45 -7.99 -37.65 -2.29
C VAL A 45 -8.43 -38.04 -3.71
N ASP A 46 -7.69 -37.63 -4.74
CA ASP A 46 -8.02 -37.98 -6.12
C ASP A 46 -7.89 -39.48 -6.40
N GLN A 47 -6.88 -40.15 -5.83
CA GLN A 47 -6.74 -41.62 -5.93
C GLN A 47 -7.90 -42.33 -5.24
N LEU A 48 -8.30 -41.90 -4.05
CA LEU A 48 -9.43 -42.49 -3.31
C LEU A 48 -10.77 -42.24 -4.03
N ARG A 49 -10.96 -41.07 -4.62
CA ARG A 49 -12.14 -40.77 -5.46
C ARG A 49 -12.22 -41.68 -6.69
N ARG A 50 -11.09 -41.93 -7.37
CA ARG A 50 -11.00 -42.88 -8.49
C ARG A 50 -11.36 -44.30 -8.03
N LYS A 51 -10.74 -44.78 -6.93
CA LYS A 51 -11.00 -46.11 -6.36
C LYS A 51 -12.48 -46.25 -5.99
N ARG A 52 -13.10 -45.26 -5.37
CA ARG A 52 -14.53 -45.25 -5.04
C ARG A 52 -15.42 -45.32 -6.28
N ASN A 53 -15.07 -44.62 -7.34
CA ASN A 53 -15.85 -44.62 -8.59
C ASN A 53 -15.72 -46.00 -9.32
N GLU A 54 -14.54 -46.61 -9.31
CA GLU A 54 -14.32 -47.97 -9.85
C GLU A 54 -15.08 -49.01 -9.06
N ALA A 55 -15.03 -48.96 -7.73
CA ALA A 55 -15.78 -49.83 -6.85
C ALA A 55 -17.29 -49.70 -7.09
N ALA A 56 -17.80 -48.46 -7.25
CA ALA A 56 -19.23 -48.25 -7.55
C ALA A 56 -19.66 -48.95 -8.85
N ARG A 57 -18.82 -48.94 -9.89
CA ARG A 57 -19.04 -49.65 -11.15
C ARG A 57 -19.00 -51.16 -10.93
N GLY A 58 -17.99 -51.68 -10.21
CA GLY A 58 -17.88 -53.10 -9.90
C GLY A 58 -19.06 -53.63 -9.10
N ILE A 59 -19.55 -52.88 -8.11
CA ILE A 59 -20.75 -53.21 -7.35
C ILE A 59 -21.99 -53.31 -8.25
N ALA A 60 -22.15 -52.34 -9.17
CA ALA A 60 -23.26 -52.32 -10.12
C ALA A 60 -23.25 -53.53 -11.07
N GLU A 61 -22.05 -53.91 -11.58
CA GLU A 61 -21.86 -55.09 -12.44
C GLU A 61 -22.15 -56.41 -11.66
N ALA A 62 -21.59 -56.57 -10.46
CA ALA A 62 -21.79 -57.71 -9.62
C ALA A 62 -23.29 -57.89 -9.26
N LYS A 63 -23.97 -56.81 -8.92
CA LYS A 63 -25.43 -56.86 -8.67
C LYS A 63 -26.21 -57.20 -9.93
N LYS A 64 -25.81 -56.74 -11.11
CA LYS A 64 -26.49 -57.06 -12.39
C LYS A 64 -26.30 -58.54 -12.77
N SER A 65 -25.16 -59.15 -12.46
CA SER A 65 -24.88 -60.57 -12.69
C SER A 65 -25.41 -61.49 -11.59
N GLY A 66 -26.01 -60.97 -10.51
CA GLY A 66 -26.52 -61.71 -9.39
C GLY A 66 -25.45 -62.22 -8.39
N ASP A 67 -24.22 -61.73 -8.51
CA ASP A 67 -23.11 -62.10 -7.61
C ASP A 67 -23.08 -61.18 -6.40
N GLU A 68 -23.97 -61.48 -5.41
CA GLU A 68 -24.06 -60.71 -4.18
C GLU A 68 -22.80 -60.81 -3.30
N ALA A 69 -22.04 -61.93 -3.40
CA ALA A 69 -20.82 -62.14 -2.63
C ALA A 69 -19.71 -61.18 -3.12
N ALA A 70 -19.54 -61.08 -4.44
CA ALA A 70 -18.61 -60.14 -5.02
C ALA A 70 -19.01 -58.67 -4.75
N ALA A 71 -20.31 -58.35 -4.83
CA ALA A 71 -20.78 -57.02 -4.51
C ALA A 71 -20.48 -56.63 -3.05
N LYS A 72 -20.72 -57.56 -2.10
CA LYS A 72 -20.43 -57.35 -0.69
C LYS A 72 -18.94 -57.20 -0.42
N SER A 73 -18.08 -58.01 -1.04
CA SER A 73 -16.62 -57.92 -0.90
C SER A 73 -16.11 -56.56 -1.32
N ILE A 74 -16.58 -56.00 -2.47
CA ILE A 74 -16.19 -54.68 -2.94
C ILE A 74 -16.72 -53.59 -1.99
N MET A 75 -17.96 -53.75 -1.47
CA MET A 75 -18.50 -52.77 -0.51
C MET A 75 -17.69 -52.74 0.79
N ASP A 76 -17.27 -53.89 1.30
CA ASP A 76 -16.47 -53.97 2.52
C ASP A 76 -15.07 -53.38 2.30
N GLU A 77 -14.47 -53.60 1.10
CA GLU A 77 -13.14 -53.02 0.75
C GLU A 77 -13.14 -51.49 0.68
N VAL A 78 -14.27 -50.87 0.31
CA VAL A 78 -14.36 -49.41 0.16
C VAL A 78 -15.15 -48.72 1.29
N ALA A 79 -15.54 -49.47 2.34
CA ALA A 79 -16.37 -48.95 3.41
C ALA A 79 -15.82 -47.67 4.06
N ASP A 80 -14.50 -47.60 4.26
CA ASP A 80 -13.83 -46.50 4.94
C ASP A 80 -13.35 -45.36 3.99
N ILE A 81 -13.48 -45.58 2.67
CA ILE A 81 -12.95 -44.59 1.67
C ILE A 81 -13.62 -43.22 1.85
N GLY A 82 -14.90 -43.17 2.19
CA GLY A 82 -15.61 -41.91 2.44
C GLY A 82 -14.97 -41.11 3.58
N ALA A 83 -14.79 -41.78 4.74
CA ALA A 83 -14.18 -41.13 5.90
C ALA A 83 -12.71 -40.70 5.64
N GLN A 84 -11.95 -41.48 4.87
CA GLN A 84 -10.57 -41.12 4.46
C GLN A 84 -10.57 -39.88 3.57
N ILE A 85 -11.48 -39.81 2.58
CA ILE A 85 -11.61 -38.62 1.71
C ILE A 85 -11.93 -37.38 2.54
N ASP A 86 -12.89 -37.46 3.46
CA ASP A 86 -13.31 -36.35 4.30
C ASP A 86 -12.16 -35.85 5.20
N SER A 87 -11.43 -36.79 5.83
CA SER A 87 -10.27 -36.46 6.67
C SER A 87 -9.14 -35.80 5.88
N LEU A 88 -8.79 -36.35 4.72
CA LEU A 88 -7.73 -35.80 3.86
C LEU A 88 -8.14 -34.43 3.25
N THR A 89 -9.42 -34.29 2.92
CA THR A 89 -9.93 -32.98 2.42
C THR A 89 -9.81 -31.91 3.49
N ALA A 90 -10.26 -32.20 4.72
CA ALA A 90 -10.12 -31.26 5.83
C ALA A 90 -8.63 -30.91 6.11
N ARG A 91 -7.73 -31.91 6.06
CA ARG A 91 -6.28 -31.69 6.21
C ARG A 91 -5.73 -30.83 5.10
N SER A 92 -6.13 -31.07 3.87
CA SER A 92 -5.73 -30.30 2.70
C SER A 92 -6.18 -28.83 2.80
N GLU A 93 -7.42 -28.58 3.24
CA GLU A 93 -7.95 -27.24 3.45
C GLU A 93 -7.18 -26.51 4.55
N GLU A 94 -6.89 -27.18 5.67
CA GLU A 94 -6.08 -26.63 6.76
C GLU A 94 -4.67 -26.25 6.30
N CYS A 95 -3.98 -27.13 5.55
CA CYS A 95 -2.64 -26.86 5.02
C CYS A 95 -2.67 -25.67 4.04
N LEU A 96 -3.69 -25.58 3.20
CA LEU A 96 -3.85 -24.48 2.25
C LEU A 96 -4.03 -23.15 2.97
N GLU A 97 -4.89 -23.09 3.98
CA GLU A 97 -5.14 -21.88 4.77
C GLU A 97 -3.89 -21.43 5.52
N GLN A 98 -3.20 -22.33 6.22
CA GLN A 98 -1.96 -22.05 6.94
C GLN A 98 -0.85 -21.59 5.99
N ARG A 99 -0.69 -22.27 4.84
CA ARG A 99 0.30 -21.90 3.82
C ARG A 99 0.07 -20.49 3.30
N ASP A 100 -1.17 -20.17 2.92
CA ASP A 100 -1.48 -18.88 2.30
C ASP A 100 -1.43 -17.74 3.32
N ALA A 101 -1.83 -17.98 4.58
CA ALA A 101 -1.65 -17.02 5.66
C ALA A 101 -0.15 -16.71 5.89
N LEU A 102 0.71 -17.73 5.88
CA LEU A 102 2.14 -17.55 6.05
C LEU A 102 2.78 -16.85 4.86
N ARG A 103 2.40 -17.20 3.62
CA ARG A 103 2.84 -16.50 2.40
C ARG A 103 2.53 -15.00 2.42
N MET A 104 1.39 -14.62 2.97
CA MET A 104 0.98 -13.23 3.09
C MET A 104 1.93 -12.40 3.98
N SER A 105 2.66 -13.03 4.91
CA SER A 105 3.64 -12.38 5.77
C SER A 105 5.05 -12.30 5.17
N ILE A 106 5.34 -13.07 4.11
CA ILE A 106 6.66 -13.04 3.46
C ILE A 106 6.73 -11.80 2.56
N PRO A 107 7.75 -10.94 2.72
CA PRO A 107 7.87 -9.70 1.97
C PRO A 107 8.15 -9.92 0.49
N ASN A 108 7.89 -8.89 -0.30
CA ASN A 108 8.23 -8.84 -1.71
C ASN A 108 9.75 -8.91 -1.93
N ILE A 109 10.16 -9.40 -3.10
CA ILE A 109 11.58 -9.44 -3.48
C ILE A 109 12.08 -8.02 -3.77
N LEU A 110 13.17 -7.64 -3.14
CA LEU A 110 13.80 -6.33 -3.34
C LEU A 110 14.52 -6.24 -4.68
N HIS A 111 14.37 -5.10 -5.33
CA HIS A 111 15.20 -4.74 -6.47
C HIS A 111 16.69 -4.72 -6.08
N GLU A 112 17.58 -5.04 -7.02
CA GLU A 112 19.02 -5.14 -6.75
C GLU A 112 19.66 -3.83 -6.25
N GLU A 113 19.15 -2.68 -6.71
CA GLU A 113 19.63 -1.34 -6.35
C GLU A 113 19.15 -0.85 -4.97
N VAL A 114 18.33 -1.61 -4.24
CA VAL A 114 17.90 -1.24 -2.89
C VAL A 114 19.11 -1.30 -1.95
N PRO A 115 19.48 -0.18 -1.28
CA PRO A 115 20.62 -0.15 -0.37
C PRO A 115 20.38 -1.03 0.86
N VAL A 116 21.42 -1.71 1.32
CA VAL A 116 21.35 -2.50 2.56
C VAL A 116 21.55 -1.59 3.76
N GLY A 117 20.64 -1.65 4.72
CA GLY A 117 20.69 -0.83 5.95
C GLY A 117 19.74 -1.34 7.01
N GLU A 118 19.95 -0.97 8.26
CA GLU A 118 19.18 -1.44 9.41
C GLU A 118 17.92 -0.60 9.68
N ASP A 119 17.98 0.71 9.37
CA ASP A 119 16.91 1.67 9.65
C ASP A 119 16.94 2.87 8.67
N ASP A 120 16.05 3.86 8.87
CA ASP A 120 15.91 5.07 8.04
C ASP A 120 17.18 5.92 7.94
N GLN A 121 18.12 5.82 8.91
CA GLN A 121 19.40 6.54 8.87
C GLN A 121 20.35 5.98 7.78
N LYS A 122 20.06 4.80 7.26
CA LYS A 122 20.81 4.15 6.18
C LYS A 122 20.20 4.38 4.79
N ASN A 123 19.10 5.11 4.71
CA ASN A 123 18.57 5.57 3.43
C ASN A 123 19.62 6.42 2.71
N THR A 124 19.77 6.24 1.40
CA THR A 124 20.80 6.89 0.62
C THR A 124 20.24 8.08 -0.16
N LEU A 125 20.98 9.20 -0.17
CA LEU A 125 20.60 10.37 -0.95
C LEU A 125 20.58 10.02 -2.44
N HIS A 126 19.43 10.25 -3.09
CA HIS A 126 19.27 10.14 -4.54
C HIS A 126 19.49 11.51 -5.21
N SER A 127 18.79 12.55 -4.77
CA SER A 127 18.92 13.90 -5.32
C SER A 127 18.52 14.97 -4.30
N LEU A 128 18.94 16.23 -4.57
CA LEU A 128 18.63 17.39 -3.75
C LEU A 128 17.99 18.46 -4.65
N HIS A 129 16.90 19.05 -4.21
CA HIS A 129 16.07 19.96 -4.99
C HIS A 129 15.79 21.28 -4.26
N GLY A 130 15.65 22.35 -5.02
CA GLY A 130 15.45 23.70 -4.49
C GLY A 130 16.68 24.22 -3.71
N GLU A 131 16.59 25.44 -3.21
CA GLU A 131 17.61 26.05 -2.37
C GLU A 131 17.09 26.18 -0.93
N LYS A 132 17.92 25.80 0.04
CA LYS A 132 17.66 26.05 1.45
C LYS A 132 17.69 27.55 1.69
N ARG A 133 16.52 28.15 1.86
CA ARG A 133 16.38 29.60 2.04
C ARG A 133 17.01 30.04 3.36
N ASP A 134 17.86 31.08 3.29
CA ASP A 134 18.21 31.86 4.49
C ASP A 134 17.05 32.84 4.76
N LEU A 135 16.33 32.61 5.86
CA LEU A 135 15.18 33.44 6.25
C LEU A 135 15.64 34.79 6.84
N GLY A 136 16.88 34.90 7.31
CA GLY A 136 17.40 36.09 7.97
C GLY A 136 16.88 36.31 9.39
N PHE A 137 16.07 35.39 9.91
CA PHE A 137 15.51 35.42 11.26
C PHE A 137 15.37 33.95 11.80
N GLU A 138 15.15 33.80 13.09
CA GLU A 138 14.95 32.50 13.72
C GLU A 138 13.67 31.83 13.22
N PRO A 139 13.73 30.67 12.58
CA PRO A 139 12.54 30.00 12.03
C PRO A 139 11.54 29.60 13.13
N ARG A 140 10.28 29.91 12.91
CA ARG A 140 9.21 29.39 13.73
C ARG A 140 8.77 28.01 13.25
N THR A 141 8.33 27.18 14.17
CA THR A 141 7.67 25.92 13.81
C THR A 141 6.27 26.19 13.24
N HIS A 142 5.74 25.24 12.48
CA HIS A 142 4.34 25.35 12.01
C HIS A 142 3.33 25.48 13.16
N ASN A 143 3.65 24.98 14.35
CA ASN A 143 2.80 25.17 15.54
C ASN A 143 2.72 26.62 15.96
N ASP A 144 3.86 27.31 16.02
CA ASP A 144 3.92 28.73 16.38
C ASP A 144 3.13 29.55 15.35
N LEU A 145 3.30 29.25 14.06
CA LEU A 145 2.60 29.94 12.97
C LEU A 145 1.08 29.70 13.02
N ILE A 146 0.64 28.49 13.34
CA ILE A 146 -0.78 28.16 13.51
C ILE A 146 -1.39 28.95 14.68
N GLU A 147 -0.69 29.01 15.82
CA GLU A 147 -1.16 29.75 17.01
C GLU A 147 -1.19 31.26 16.74
N MET A 148 -0.14 31.82 16.14
CA MET A 148 -0.05 33.25 15.81
C MET A 148 -1.17 33.73 14.88
N ASN A 149 -1.64 32.88 13.97
CA ASN A 149 -2.60 33.23 12.94
C ASN A 149 -4.02 32.68 13.21
N GLY A 150 -4.21 31.82 14.19
CA GLY A 150 -5.49 31.22 14.50
C GLY A 150 -6.05 30.31 13.41
N TRP A 151 -5.18 29.68 12.60
CA TRP A 151 -5.60 28.87 11.47
C TRP A 151 -6.14 27.49 11.84
N VAL A 152 -5.78 26.97 13.03
CA VAL A 152 -6.15 25.60 13.44
C VAL A 152 -6.65 25.62 14.89
N ASP A 153 -7.84 25.07 15.11
CA ASP A 153 -8.41 24.89 16.44
C ASP A 153 -8.29 23.41 16.87
N GLN A 154 -7.20 23.10 17.53
CA GLN A 154 -6.92 21.76 18.07
C GLN A 154 -7.74 21.49 19.33
N ALA A 155 -8.01 22.52 20.17
CA ALA A 155 -8.75 22.34 21.42
C ALA A 155 -10.20 21.89 21.16
N ARG A 156 -10.87 22.52 20.19
CA ARG A 156 -12.22 22.11 19.79
C ARG A 156 -12.20 20.79 19.03
N GLY A 157 -11.19 20.51 18.22
CA GLY A 157 -10.99 19.22 17.55
C GLY A 157 -10.85 18.08 18.57
N ALA A 158 -10.00 18.24 19.56
CA ALA A 158 -9.81 17.27 20.63
C ALA A 158 -11.10 17.05 21.45
N LYS A 159 -11.88 18.11 21.69
CA LYS A 159 -13.16 18.02 22.41
C LYS A 159 -14.21 17.21 21.65
N VAL A 160 -14.26 17.33 20.33
CA VAL A 160 -15.30 16.70 19.48
C VAL A 160 -14.95 15.27 19.11
N THR A 161 -13.67 15.00 18.81
CA THR A 161 -13.26 13.72 18.21
C THR A 161 -12.15 13.03 18.97
N GLY A 162 -11.30 13.79 19.68
CA GLY A 162 -10.12 13.27 20.36
C GLY A 162 -8.83 13.99 19.94
N SER A 163 -7.71 13.59 20.54
CA SER A 163 -6.39 14.15 20.20
C SER A 163 -6.05 13.94 18.72
N ARG A 164 -5.20 14.81 18.16
CA ARG A 164 -4.76 14.79 16.75
C ARG A 164 -5.87 14.96 15.71
N PHE A 165 -7.07 15.42 16.15
CA PHE A 165 -8.10 16.01 15.29
C PHE A 165 -8.13 17.51 15.51
N SER A 166 -8.45 18.25 14.45
CA SER A 166 -8.49 19.71 14.50
C SER A 166 -9.52 20.29 13.52
N PHE A 167 -9.93 21.51 13.77
CA PHE A 167 -10.64 22.32 12.80
C PHE A 167 -9.65 23.26 12.11
N MET A 168 -9.43 23.09 10.82
CA MET A 168 -8.68 24.02 9.99
C MET A 168 -9.61 25.12 9.50
N GLN A 169 -9.13 26.39 9.49
CA GLN A 169 -9.99 27.56 9.25
C GLN A 169 -9.33 28.57 8.33
N GLY A 170 -10.15 29.41 7.71
CA GLY A 170 -9.71 30.55 6.92
C GLY A 170 -8.83 30.15 5.73
N ASP A 171 -7.79 30.94 5.50
CA ASP A 171 -6.92 30.75 4.33
C ASP A 171 -6.10 29.46 4.38
N LEU A 172 -5.78 28.93 5.56
CA LEU A 172 -5.11 27.62 5.63
C LEU A 172 -6.04 26.49 5.13
N ALA A 173 -7.34 26.53 5.45
CA ALA A 173 -8.30 25.58 4.92
C ALA A 173 -8.49 25.72 3.40
N ARG A 174 -8.46 26.98 2.88
CA ARG A 174 -8.46 27.22 1.42
C ARG A 174 -7.21 26.68 0.75
N LEU A 175 -6.04 26.84 1.37
CA LEU A 175 -4.78 26.32 0.85
C LEU A 175 -4.77 24.78 0.83
N ASP A 176 -5.36 24.11 1.83
CA ASP A 176 -5.58 22.66 1.83
C ASP A 176 -6.39 22.20 0.60
N MET A 177 -7.51 22.89 0.31
CA MET A 177 -8.32 22.61 -0.88
C MET A 177 -7.58 22.94 -2.19
N ALA A 178 -6.83 24.03 -2.21
CA ALA A 178 -6.02 24.43 -3.36
C ALA A 178 -4.96 23.40 -3.71
N LEU A 179 -4.28 22.82 -2.71
CA LEU A 179 -3.31 21.73 -2.88
C LEU A 179 -3.95 20.48 -3.49
N GLN A 180 -5.16 20.12 -3.05
CA GLN A 180 -5.89 18.96 -3.59
C GLN A 180 -6.20 19.16 -5.07
N GLN A 181 -6.76 20.32 -5.42
CA GLN A 181 -7.12 20.62 -6.80
C GLN A 181 -5.88 20.74 -7.69
N TYR A 182 -4.87 21.47 -7.24
CA TYR A 182 -3.61 21.63 -7.96
C TYR A 182 -2.95 20.29 -8.28
N GLY A 183 -2.83 19.39 -7.28
CA GLY A 183 -2.23 18.07 -7.49
C GLY A 183 -3.03 17.21 -8.47
N ALA A 184 -4.37 17.26 -8.40
CA ALA A 184 -5.23 16.57 -9.35
C ALA A 184 -5.07 17.11 -10.78
N ASP A 185 -5.13 18.44 -10.95
CA ASP A 185 -5.01 19.09 -12.27
C ASP A 185 -3.63 18.82 -12.89
N PHE A 186 -2.56 18.86 -12.08
CA PHE A 186 -1.20 18.56 -12.50
C PHE A 186 -1.07 17.15 -13.08
N LEU A 187 -1.62 16.14 -12.40
CA LEU A 187 -1.55 14.74 -12.84
C LEU A 187 -2.50 14.46 -14.01
N MET A 188 -3.69 15.04 -14.03
CA MET A 188 -4.58 14.96 -15.21
C MET A 188 -3.91 15.53 -16.45
N GLY A 189 -3.16 16.62 -16.31
CA GLY A 189 -2.33 17.20 -17.39
C GLY A 189 -1.24 16.26 -17.90
N ARG A 190 -0.91 15.18 -17.16
CA ARG A 190 0.06 14.13 -17.51
C ARG A 190 -0.59 12.81 -17.92
N GLY A 191 -1.90 12.84 -18.21
CA GLY A 191 -2.64 11.69 -18.73
C GLY A 191 -3.19 10.74 -17.67
N TYR A 192 -3.21 11.14 -16.39
CA TYR A 192 -3.86 10.37 -15.33
C TYR A 192 -5.39 10.61 -15.35
N THR A 193 -6.14 9.55 -15.13
CA THR A 193 -7.60 9.66 -14.95
C THR A 193 -7.93 9.94 -13.50
N LEU A 194 -8.64 11.05 -13.24
CA LEU A 194 -9.12 11.37 -11.88
C LEU A 194 -10.21 10.37 -11.46
N VAL A 195 -10.01 9.72 -10.33
CA VAL A 195 -10.94 8.76 -9.75
C VAL A 195 -11.25 9.15 -8.30
N GLN A 196 -12.53 9.27 -7.98
CA GLN A 196 -12.99 9.44 -6.61
C GLN A 196 -13.31 8.06 -6.01
N PRO A 197 -12.47 7.51 -5.12
CA PRO A 197 -12.66 6.16 -4.60
C PRO A 197 -13.72 6.12 -3.49
N PRO A 198 -14.28 4.92 -3.18
CA PRO A 198 -14.97 4.69 -1.92
C PRO A 198 -14.00 4.89 -0.76
N LEU A 199 -14.51 5.43 0.37
CA LEU A 199 -13.69 5.72 1.55
C LEU A 199 -13.63 4.55 2.54
N MET A 200 -14.24 3.43 2.19
CA MET A 200 -14.29 2.21 3.00
C MET A 200 -14.02 1.00 2.11
N MET A 201 -13.35 -0.01 2.67
CA MET A 201 -13.08 -1.26 1.97
C MET A 201 -13.48 -2.45 2.86
N ASN A 202 -13.89 -3.55 2.23
CA ASN A 202 -14.00 -4.83 2.92
C ASN A 202 -12.61 -5.41 3.23
N ARG A 203 -12.54 -6.37 4.13
CA ARG A 203 -11.29 -6.93 4.60
C ARG A 203 -10.49 -7.62 3.48
N GLU A 204 -11.14 -8.41 2.63
CA GLU A 204 -10.47 -9.16 1.56
C GLU A 204 -9.73 -8.25 0.57
N ALA A 205 -10.41 -7.21 0.09
CA ALA A 205 -9.77 -6.22 -0.79
C ALA A 205 -8.63 -5.48 -0.10
N TYR A 206 -8.78 -5.18 1.20
CA TYR A 206 -7.77 -4.47 1.98
C TYR A 206 -6.51 -5.32 2.19
N GLU A 207 -6.66 -6.60 2.56
CA GLU A 207 -5.56 -7.56 2.69
C GLU A 207 -4.79 -7.74 1.38
N GLY A 208 -5.43 -7.51 0.24
CA GLY A 208 -4.81 -7.57 -1.08
C GLY A 208 -3.77 -6.48 -1.33
N VAL A 209 -3.87 -5.33 -0.67
CA VAL A 209 -3.10 -4.13 -1.03
C VAL A 209 -2.12 -3.65 0.04
N THR A 210 -2.30 -4.03 1.31
CA THR A 210 -1.52 -3.46 2.43
C THR A 210 -0.69 -4.51 3.19
N ASP A 211 0.16 -4.04 4.09
CA ASP A 211 0.79 -4.88 5.10
C ASP A 211 -0.26 -5.32 6.13
N LEU A 212 -0.27 -6.60 6.48
CA LEU A 212 -1.25 -7.13 7.43
C LEU A 212 -1.07 -6.57 8.85
N SER A 213 0.15 -6.17 9.20
CA SER A 213 0.43 -5.51 10.48
C SER A 213 -0.28 -4.16 10.64
N ASP A 214 -0.62 -3.51 9.53
CA ASP A 214 -1.30 -2.22 9.54
C ASP A 214 -2.75 -2.29 10.05
N PHE A 215 -3.40 -3.48 9.98
CA PHE A 215 -4.78 -3.62 10.46
C PHE A 215 -4.95 -3.27 11.93
N GLU A 216 -3.95 -3.54 12.76
CA GLU A 216 -4.01 -3.24 14.20
C GLU A 216 -3.48 -1.85 14.53
N THR A 217 -2.51 -1.35 13.78
CA THR A 217 -1.75 -0.14 14.10
C THR A 217 -2.23 1.10 13.37
N VAL A 218 -2.69 0.95 12.12
CA VAL A 218 -3.01 2.06 11.21
C VAL A 218 -4.50 2.18 10.94
N MET A 219 -5.23 1.04 10.76
CA MET A 219 -6.59 1.06 10.22
C MET A 219 -7.67 1.37 11.25
N TYR A 220 -8.68 2.15 10.83
CA TYR A 220 -9.94 2.30 11.55
C TYR A 220 -10.94 1.25 11.07
N GLY A 221 -11.32 0.29 11.93
CA GLY A 221 -12.41 -0.66 11.67
C GLY A 221 -13.76 -0.08 11.97
N ILE A 222 -14.79 -0.47 11.21
CA ILE A 222 -16.20 -0.10 11.41
C ILE A 222 -16.98 -1.36 11.78
N GLU A 223 -17.44 -1.43 13.03
CA GLU A 223 -18.30 -2.48 13.54
C GLU A 223 -19.80 -2.08 13.41
N PRO A 224 -20.72 -3.00 13.13
CA PRO A 224 -20.52 -4.47 12.95
C PRO A 224 -20.25 -4.88 11.50
N ASP A 225 -20.20 -3.95 10.55
CA ASP A 225 -20.22 -4.22 9.11
C ASP A 225 -18.91 -4.79 8.57
N LYS A 226 -17.84 -4.86 9.39
CA LYS A 226 -16.51 -5.36 9.04
C LYS A 226 -15.86 -4.62 7.86
N TYR A 227 -16.15 -3.33 7.73
CA TYR A 227 -15.44 -2.42 6.84
C TYR A 227 -14.29 -1.73 7.56
N TYR A 228 -13.36 -1.19 6.77
CA TYR A 228 -12.24 -0.38 7.23
C TYR A 228 -12.23 0.93 6.47
N LEU A 229 -12.00 2.05 7.17
CA LEU A 229 -11.74 3.33 6.52
C LEU A 229 -10.39 3.28 5.80
N ILE A 230 -10.31 3.89 4.63
CA ILE A 230 -9.07 3.91 3.84
C ILE A 230 -7.98 4.76 4.51
N ALA A 231 -6.74 4.27 4.50
CA ALA A 231 -5.57 5.03 4.94
C ALA A 231 -4.91 5.82 3.79
N THR A 232 -5.33 5.54 2.55
CA THR A 232 -4.86 6.15 1.30
C THR A 232 -5.80 5.74 0.16
N SER A 233 -5.94 6.57 -0.88
CA SER A 233 -6.66 6.21 -2.11
C SER A 233 -5.95 5.11 -2.92
N GLU A 234 -4.66 4.88 -2.67
CA GLU A 234 -3.93 3.73 -3.24
C GLU A 234 -4.71 2.42 -3.06
N HIS A 235 -5.20 2.18 -1.84
CA HIS A 235 -5.81 0.90 -1.49
C HIS A 235 -7.05 0.57 -2.35
N PRO A 236 -8.11 1.40 -2.39
CA PRO A 236 -9.28 1.11 -3.21
C PRO A 236 -9.01 1.18 -4.71
N LEU A 237 -8.09 2.05 -5.18
CA LEU A 237 -7.79 2.17 -6.60
C LEU A 237 -6.97 0.98 -7.10
N THR A 238 -6.02 0.48 -6.32
CA THR A 238 -5.28 -0.74 -6.66
C THR A 238 -6.22 -1.96 -6.65
N ALA A 239 -7.12 -2.05 -5.65
CA ALA A 239 -8.07 -3.15 -5.55
C ALA A 239 -9.24 -3.06 -6.56
N MET A 240 -9.39 -1.96 -7.29
CA MET A 240 -10.52 -1.72 -8.20
C MET A 240 -10.67 -2.80 -9.27
N ARG A 241 -9.56 -3.42 -9.68
CA ARG A 241 -9.52 -4.49 -10.69
C ARG A 241 -9.34 -5.90 -10.10
N MET A 242 -9.68 -6.07 -8.82
CA MET A 242 -9.64 -7.38 -8.15
C MET A 242 -10.48 -8.42 -8.91
N ASP A 243 -9.93 -9.65 -9.05
CA ASP A 243 -10.54 -10.78 -9.78
C ASP A 243 -10.75 -10.55 -11.30
N GLU A 244 -10.07 -9.57 -11.89
CA GLU A 244 -10.20 -9.27 -13.33
C GLU A 244 -9.01 -9.77 -14.15
N VAL A 245 -9.29 -10.08 -15.42
CA VAL A 245 -8.29 -10.27 -16.49
C VAL A 245 -8.37 -9.06 -17.41
N ILE A 246 -7.35 -8.21 -17.35
CA ILE A 246 -7.24 -6.95 -18.07
C ILE A 246 -6.79 -7.23 -19.52
N GLU A 247 -7.38 -6.55 -20.49
CA GLU A 247 -6.90 -6.64 -21.88
C GLU A 247 -5.61 -5.81 -22.04
N PRO A 248 -4.60 -6.29 -22.78
CA PRO A 248 -3.33 -5.57 -22.96
C PRO A 248 -3.49 -4.13 -23.47
N SER A 249 -4.52 -3.88 -24.25
CA SER A 249 -4.81 -2.54 -24.79
C SER A 249 -5.30 -1.53 -23.74
N GLU A 250 -5.65 -1.98 -22.53
CA GLU A 250 -6.03 -1.12 -21.42
C GLU A 250 -4.79 -0.66 -20.60
N LEU A 251 -3.65 -1.35 -20.75
CA LEU A 251 -2.42 -1.02 -20.03
C LEU A 251 -1.59 0.05 -20.77
N PRO A 252 -0.90 0.94 -20.05
CA PRO A 252 -0.96 1.13 -18.60
C PRO A 252 -2.23 1.86 -18.13
N ILE A 253 -2.80 1.45 -16.99
CA ILE A 253 -3.89 2.16 -16.34
C ILE A 253 -3.27 3.17 -15.37
N LYS A 254 -3.40 4.47 -15.67
CA LYS A 254 -2.88 5.58 -14.86
C LYS A 254 -4.03 6.31 -14.19
N MET A 255 -4.08 6.31 -12.85
CA MET A 255 -5.14 6.92 -12.06
C MET A 255 -4.58 7.92 -11.05
N VAL A 256 -5.29 9.01 -10.82
CA VAL A 256 -5.06 9.90 -9.70
C VAL A 256 -6.26 9.85 -8.75
N GLY A 257 -6.01 9.55 -7.48
CA GLY A 257 -7.02 9.54 -6.43
C GLY A 257 -6.88 10.72 -5.51
N VAL A 258 -8.00 11.43 -5.24
CA VAL A 258 -8.06 12.45 -4.19
C VAL A 258 -9.01 11.96 -3.13
N SER A 259 -8.52 11.78 -1.91
CA SER A 259 -9.36 11.26 -0.84
C SER A 259 -8.92 11.72 0.56
N PRO A 260 -9.86 11.87 1.50
CA PRO A 260 -9.54 11.76 2.92
C PRO A 260 -8.87 10.43 3.22
N CYS A 261 -7.88 10.46 4.11
CA CYS A 261 -7.14 9.32 4.61
C CYS A 261 -7.27 9.27 6.12
N PHE A 262 -7.47 8.07 6.68
CA PHE A 262 -7.71 7.87 8.10
C PHE A 262 -6.66 6.93 8.67
N ARG A 263 -5.87 7.42 9.63
CA ARG A 263 -4.79 6.62 10.25
C ARG A 263 -4.88 6.70 11.76
N ARG A 264 -4.73 5.61 12.47
CA ARG A 264 -4.74 5.57 13.95
C ARG A 264 -3.46 6.13 14.56
N GLU A 265 -2.34 6.17 13.79
CA GLU A 265 -1.03 6.69 14.22
C GLU A 265 -0.57 6.11 15.58
N VAL A 266 -0.80 4.81 15.81
CA VAL A 266 -0.44 4.13 17.05
C VAL A 266 1.08 4.01 17.16
N GLY A 267 1.63 4.31 18.33
CA GLY A 267 3.08 4.18 18.63
C GLY A 267 3.95 5.36 18.19
N ALA A 268 3.38 6.36 17.52
CA ALA A 268 4.11 7.57 17.20
C ALA A 268 4.22 8.49 18.42
N HIS A 269 5.45 8.75 18.88
CA HIS A 269 5.76 9.64 20.01
C HIS A 269 6.83 10.65 19.63
N GLY A 270 6.78 11.87 20.20
CA GLY A 270 7.80 12.91 20.06
C GLY A 270 7.29 14.30 19.70
N LEU A 271 8.19 15.19 19.26
CA LEU A 271 7.88 16.57 18.83
C LEU A 271 6.88 16.66 17.67
N SER A 272 6.75 15.59 16.88
CA SER A 272 5.77 15.47 15.80
C SER A 272 4.32 15.28 16.27
N ASP A 273 4.06 15.18 17.57
CA ASP A 273 2.72 14.97 18.15
C ASP A 273 1.89 16.27 18.25
N ARG A 274 2.52 17.42 18.07
CA ARG A 274 1.84 18.73 18.06
C ARG A 274 1.61 19.18 16.63
N GLY A 275 0.57 20.03 16.45
CA GLY A 275 0.24 20.63 15.15
C GLY A 275 -0.49 19.67 14.22
N ILE A 276 -0.21 19.83 12.92
CA ILE A 276 -0.89 19.09 11.85
C ILE A 276 0.03 18.12 11.10
N TRP A 277 1.24 17.87 11.58
CA TRP A 277 2.18 16.94 10.94
C TRP A 277 1.72 15.48 11.00
N ARG A 278 1.23 15.06 12.18
CA ARG A 278 0.65 13.71 12.40
C ARG A 278 -0.78 13.86 12.89
N VAL A 279 -1.71 13.60 12.01
CA VAL A 279 -3.15 13.72 12.26
C VAL A 279 -3.85 12.43 11.87
N HIS A 280 -4.98 12.15 12.52
CA HIS A 280 -5.79 10.98 12.24
C HIS A 280 -6.57 11.07 10.92
N GLN A 281 -6.75 12.30 10.41
CA GLN A 281 -7.45 12.57 9.17
C GLN A 281 -6.73 13.67 8.39
N PHE A 282 -6.43 13.42 7.12
CA PHE A 282 -5.85 14.36 6.16
C PHE A 282 -6.28 13.99 4.75
N THR A 283 -6.08 14.84 3.76
CA THR A 283 -6.34 14.51 2.35
C THR A 283 -5.04 14.20 1.63
N LYS A 284 -5.11 13.21 0.73
CA LYS A 284 -3.98 12.81 -0.12
C LYS A 284 -4.37 12.79 -1.58
N VAL A 285 -3.49 13.31 -2.43
CA VAL A 285 -3.50 13.13 -3.88
C VAL A 285 -2.49 12.05 -4.20
N GLU A 286 -2.93 10.96 -4.80
CA GLU A 286 -2.15 9.75 -5.02
C GLU A 286 -2.14 9.35 -6.47
N GLN A 287 -0.97 8.99 -7.00
CA GLN A 287 -0.77 8.41 -8.31
C GLN A 287 -0.80 6.88 -8.21
N ILE A 288 -1.54 6.21 -9.07
CA ILE A 288 -1.56 4.75 -9.18
C ILE A 288 -1.32 4.35 -10.62
N VAL A 289 -0.44 3.37 -10.84
CA VAL A 289 -0.23 2.76 -12.14
C VAL A 289 -0.38 1.25 -12.03
N ILE A 290 -1.16 0.68 -12.95
CA ILE A 290 -1.23 -0.77 -13.19
C ILE A 290 -0.70 -0.98 -14.61
N CYS A 291 0.36 -1.78 -14.76
CA CYS A 291 1.08 -1.87 -16.03
C CYS A 291 1.58 -3.29 -16.35
N ASP A 292 2.08 -3.43 -17.56
CA ASP A 292 2.88 -4.59 -17.96
C ASP A 292 4.15 -4.68 -17.08
N PRO A 293 4.53 -5.88 -16.63
CA PRO A 293 5.76 -6.08 -15.87
C PRO A 293 7.02 -5.51 -16.51
N ASP A 294 7.14 -5.61 -17.83
CA ASP A 294 8.33 -5.17 -18.57
C ASP A 294 8.52 -3.64 -18.57
N GLU A 295 7.42 -2.88 -18.35
CA GLU A 295 7.40 -1.41 -18.33
C GLU A 295 7.43 -0.82 -16.91
N SER A 296 7.33 -1.66 -15.87
CA SER A 296 7.05 -1.19 -14.51
C SER A 296 8.17 -0.33 -13.89
N TRP A 297 9.42 -0.58 -14.24
CA TRP A 297 10.55 0.23 -13.73
C TRP A 297 10.60 1.60 -14.40
N GLU A 298 10.26 1.72 -15.68
CA GLU A 298 10.10 3.01 -16.36
C GLU A 298 8.98 3.82 -15.72
N HIS A 299 7.83 3.18 -15.48
CA HIS A 299 6.72 3.83 -14.77
C HIS A 299 7.05 4.23 -13.33
N HIS A 300 7.95 3.50 -12.64
CA HIS A 300 8.41 3.90 -11.32
C HIS A 300 9.20 5.21 -11.35
N GLU A 301 10.11 5.36 -12.31
CA GLU A 301 10.84 6.61 -12.52
C GLU A 301 9.91 7.75 -12.98
N ASP A 302 8.88 7.46 -13.82
CA ASP A 302 7.85 8.43 -14.21
C ASP A 302 7.07 8.96 -12.98
N LEU A 303 6.67 8.07 -12.06
CA LEU A 303 5.97 8.43 -10.83
C LEU A 303 6.83 9.33 -9.95
N LEU A 304 8.11 8.99 -9.80
CA LEU A 304 9.08 9.81 -9.07
C LEU A 304 9.23 11.17 -9.72
N GLN A 305 9.41 11.22 -11.04
CA GLN A 305 9.59 12.47 -11.78
C GLN A 305 8.35 13.37 -11.69
N ASN A 306 7.15 12.79 -11.71
CA ASN A 306 5.91 13.54 -11.48
C ASN A 306 5.88 14.19 -10.08
N ALA A 307 6.29 13.46 -9.06
CA ALA A 307 6.38 13.99 -7.70
C ALA A 307 7.44 15.09 -7.60
N VAL A 308 8.63 14.89 -8.19
CA VAL A 308 9.71 15.87 -8.25
C VAL A 308 9.24 17.15 -8.94
N ASP A 309 8.68 17.07 -10.16
CA ASP A 309 8.23 18.23 -10.92
C ASP A 309 7.13 19.02 -10.19
N LEU A 310 6.22 18.30 -9.52
CA LEU A 310 5.17 18.94 -8.72
C LEU A 310 5.77 19.72 -7.54
N TRP A 311 6.70 19.09 -6.80
CA TRP A 311 7.34 19.72 -5.65
C TRP A 311 8.28 20.86 -6.06
N ASP A 312 8.99 20.74 -7.19
CA ASP A 312 9.80 21.83 -7.79
C ASP A 312 8.91 23.03 -8.14
N SER A 313 7.70 22.80 -8.66
CA SER A 313 6.75 23.87 -8.98
C SER A 313 6.24 24.62 -7.75
N LEU A 314 6.25 23.99 -6.56
CA LEU A 314 5.93 24.66 -5.29
C LEU A 314 7.10 25.52 -4.79
N GLY A 315 8.29 25.41 -5.38
CA GLY A 315 9.48 26.18 -5.03
C GLY A 315 10.01 25.89 -3.63
N LEU A 316 9.81 24.64 -3.15
CA LEU A 316 10.26 24.19 -1.83
C LEU A 316 11.60 23.46 -1.92
N HIS A 317 12.35 23.50 -0.81
CA HIS A 317 13.57 22.72 -0.67
C HIS A 317 13.28 21.35 -0.07
N TYR A 318 13.76 20.29 -0.72
CA TYR A 318 13.59 18.90 -0.30
C TYR A 318 14.71 18.02 -0.86
N ARG A 319 14.78 16.79 -0.38
CA ARG A 319 15.66 15.75 -0.94
C ARG A 319 14.86 14.51 -1.31
N VAL A 320 15.40 13.74 -2.26
CA VAL A 320 14.92 12.40 -2.59
C VAL A 320 15.89 11.39 -2.00
N VAL A 321 15.37 10.34 -1.36
CA VAL A 321 16.18 9.26 -0.80
C VAL A 321 15.73 7.91 -1.33
N ASN A 322 16.69 7.02 -1.58
CA ASN A 322 16.44 5.59 -1.79
C ASN A 322 16.24 4.92 -0.42
N ILE A 323 15.17 4.21 -0.25
CA ILE A 323 14.84 3.51 0.99
C ILE A 323 15.64 2.20 1.08
N CYS A 324 16.28 1.97 2.22
CA CYS A 324 17.09 0.78 2.48
C CYS A 324 16.24 -0.41 2.95
N THR A 325 16.89 -1.58 3.00
CA THR A 325 16.24 -2.86 3.36
C THR A 325 15.55 -2.85 4.72
N GLY A 326 16.09 -2.14 5.72
CA GLY A 326 15.54 -2.09 7.08
C GLY A 326 14.36 -1.12 7.26
N ASP A 327 14.20 -0.17 6.31
CA ASP A 327 13.08 0.79 6.28
C ASP A 327 12.05 0.44 5.19
N MET A 328 12.30 -0.65 4.45
CA MET A 328 11.40 -1.15 3.40
C MET A 328 10.31 -2.03 4.01
N GLY A 329 9.05 -1.66 3.80
CA GLY A 329 7.90 -2.49 4.18
C GLY A 329 7.81 -3.81 3.39
N THR A 330 6.76 -4.59 3.64
CA THR A 330 6.59 -5.93 3.04
C THR A 330 6.13 -5.91 1.59
N VAL A 331 5.48 -4.83 1.13
CA VAL A 331 4.77 -4.80 -0.16
C VAL A 331 5.64 -4.30 -1.30
N ALA A 332 6.44 -3.26 -1.08
CA ALA A 332 7.26 -2.64 -2.11
C ALA A 332 8.53 -3.47 -2.42
N ALA A 333 8.87 -3.56 -3.72
CA ALA A 333 10.14 -4.09 -4.21
C ALA A 333 11.24 -3.00 -4.24
N ARG A 334 10.86 -1.74 -4.46
CA ARG A 334 11.73 -0.56 -4.38
C ARG A 334 10.89 0.65 -4.00
N LYS A 335 11.48 1.54 -3.22
CA LYS A 335 10.81 2.76 -2.75
C LYS A 335 11.75 3.95 -2.75
N TYR A 336 11.24 5.09 -3.19
CA TYR A 336 11.84 6.41 -2.99
C TYR A 336 10.95 7.21 -2.05
N ASP A 337 11.55 8.02 -1.17
CA ASP A 337 10.80 9.02 -0.42
C ASP A 337 11.33 10.43 -0.76
N LEU A 338 10.42 11.40 -0.89
CA LEU A 338 10.77 12.81 -0.85
C LEU A 338 10.67 13.29 0.59
N GLU A 339 11.70 13.98 1.04
CA GLU A 339 11.76 14.54 2.39
C GLU A 339 11.93 16.06 2.30
N ALA A 340 10.90 16.81 2.76
CA ALA A 340 10.96 18.27 2.81
C ALA A 340 11.83 18.75 3.97
N TRP A 341 12.55 19.82 3.73
CA TRP A 341 13.27 20.54 4.77
C TRP A 341 12.29 21.31 5.67
N LEU A 342 12.37 21.12 6.96
CA LEU A 342 11.59 21.86 7.95
C LEU A 342 12.52 22.75 8.78
N PRO A 343 12.59 24.06 8.49
CA PRO A 343 13.47 24.99 9.17
C PRO A 343 13.26 25.04 10.69
N GLY A 344 12.01 24.98 11.15
CA GLY A 344 11.70 25.01 12.58
C GLY A 344 12.12 23.74 13.35
N ALA A 345 12.35 22.63 12.65
CA ALA A 345 12.83 21.38 13.20
C ALA A 345 14.29 21.09 12.89
N ASP A 346 14.94 21.91 12.06
CA ASP A 346 16.29 21.71 11.50
C ASP A 346 16.49 20.29 10.94
N ALA A 347 15.49 19.76 10.21
CA ALA A 347 15.48 18.37 9.75
C ALA A 347 14.72 18.19 8.44
N TYR A 348 15.10 17.16 7.69
CA TYR A 348 14.31 16.63 6.59
C TYR A 348 13.26 15.65 7.12
N LYS A 349 12.06 15.71 6.55
CA LYS A 349 10.94 14.84 6.94
C LYS A 349 10.17 14.36 5.71
N GLU A 350 9.81 13.08 5.70
CA GLU A 350 9.07 12.41 4.62
C GLU A 350 7.73 13.09 4.33
N VAL A 351 7.50 13.44 3.07
CA VAL A 351 6.26 14.05 2.55
C VAL A 351 5.63 13.27 1.41
N VAL A 352 6.43 12.49 0.68
CA VAL A 352 6.03 11.64 -0.44
C VAL A 352 6.71 10.29 -0.30
N SER A 353 5.99 9.23 -0.60
CA SER A 353 6.52 7.88 -0.80
C SER A 353 6.13 7.39 -2.19
N CYS A 354 7.09 6.83 -2.94
CA CYS A 354 6.95 6.35 -4.31
C CYS A 354 7.43 4.91 -4.40
N SER A 355 6.52 3.96 -4.69
CA SER A 355 6.76 2.52 -4.59
C SER A 355 6.45 1.78 -5.87
N ASN A 356 7.31 0.81 -6.24
CA ASN A 356 6.97 -0.25 -7.17
C ASN A 356 6.75 -1.53 -6.37
N CYS A 357 5.53 -2.08 -6.44
CA CYS A 357 5.11 -3.29 -5.73
C CYS A 357 5.24 -4.55 -6.58
N THR A 358 5.68 -4.44 -7.82
CA THR A 358 5.73 -5.51 -8.80
C THR A 358 4.41 -6.30 -8.87
N ASP A 359 4.42 -7.61 -8.92
CA ASP A 359 3.24 -8.48 -8.96
C ASP A 359 2.64 -8.79 -7.56
N TYR A 360 3.23 -8.25 -6.49
CA TYR A 360 2.91 -8.65 -5.12
C TYR A 360 1.44 -8.40 -4.73
N GLN A 361 0.92 -7.20 -5.03
CA GLN A 361 -0.49 -6.85 -4.82
C GLN A 361 -1.39 -7.56 -5.85
N ALA A 362 -0.97 -7.63 -7.11
CA ALA A 362 -1.72 -8.29 -8.18
C ALA A 362 -1.96 -9.78 -7.86
N ASN A 363 -0.98 -10.47 -7.28
CA ASN A 363 -1.12 -11.86 -6.86
C ASN A 363 -2.12 -12.04 -5.70
N ARG A 364 -2.18 -11.09 -4.75
CA ARG A 364 -3.17 -11.09 -3.67
C ARG A 364 -4.59 -10.81 -4.18
N LEU A 365 -4.70 -9.84 -5.10
CA LEU A 365 -5.94 -9.38 -5.70
C LEU A 365 -6.42 -10.25 -6.87
N ARG A 366 -5.65 -11.26 -7.25
CA ARG A 366 -5.93 -12.13 -8.42
C ARG A 366 -6.10 -11.34 -9.72
N MET A 367 -5.42 -10.17 -9.82
CA MET A 367 -5.37 -9.38 -11.05
C MET A 367 -4.43 -10.02 -12.05
N ARG A 368 -4.87 -10.15 -13.27
CA ARG A 368 -4.09 -10.70 -14.38
C ARG A 368 -4.31 -9.86 -15.63
N TYR A 369 -3.42 -9.99 -16.60
CA TYR A 369 -3.63 -9.49 -17.93
C TYR A 369 -3.40 -10.61 -18.96
N ARG A 370 -4.03 -10.46 -20.12
CA ARG A 370 -3.96 -11.47 -21.16
C ARG A 370 -2.63 -11.37 -21.89
N THR A 371 -1.94 -12.49 -22.08
CA THR A 371 -0.73 -12.62 -22.90
C THR A 371 -0.93 -13.68 -23.98
N SER A 372 0.02 -13.79 -24.91
CA SER A 372 0.01 -14.86 -25.92
C SER A 372 0.16 -16.26 -25.33
N GLU A 373 0.72 -16.38 -24.12
CA GLU A 373 1.00 -17.65 -23.44
C GLU A 373 -0.03 -17.98 -22.34
N GLY A 374 -1.00 -17.08 -22.10
CA GLY A 374 -2.00 -17.24 -21.06
C GLY A 374 -2.26 -15.95 -20.28
N ASN A 375 -2.54 -16.07 -18.99
CA ASN A 375 -2.76 -14.90 -18.12
C ASN A 375 -1.57 -14.73 -17.19
N SER A 376 -0.95 -13.54 -17.19
CA SER A 376 0.15 -13.16 -16.32
C SER A 376 -0.29 -12.10 -15.29
N ALA A 377 0.43 -11.98 -14.17
CA ALA A 377 0.20 -10.92 -13.22
C ALA A 377 0.62 -9.57 -13.80
N VAL A 378 -0.14 -8.53 -13.54
CA VAL A 378 0.27 -7.13 -13.77
C VAL A 378 1.19 -6.66 -12.65
N HIS A 379 1.94 -5.57 -12.88
CA HIS A 379 2.61 -4.84 -11.82
C HIS A 379 1.77 -3.64 -11.35
N THR A 380 1.89 -3.32 -10.06
CA THR A 380 1.21 -2.20 -9.43
C THR A 380 2.23 -1.24 -8.84
N LEU A 381 2.00 0.05 -9.02
CA LEU A 381 2.86 1.11 -8.53
C LEU A 381 2.00 2.23 -7.94
N ASN A 382 2.54 2.91 -6.95
CA ASN A 382 1.89 4.06 -6.34
C ASN A 382 2.91 5.14 -5.98
N SER A 383 2.46 6.38 -5.96
CA SER A 383 3.23 7.49 -5.40
C SER A 383 2.30 8.56 -4.87
N THR A 384 2.57 9.02 -3.67
CA THR A 384 1.98 10.27 -3.20
C THR A 384 2.42 11.42 -4.11
N ALA A 385 1.48 12.28 -4.52
CA ALA A 385 1.80 13.57 -5.10
C ALA A 385 1.76 14.66 -4.02
N ILE A 386 0.66 14.70 -3.25
CA ILE A 386 0.45 15.64 -2.14
C ILE A 386 -0.20 14.91 -0.97
N ALA A 387 0.42 14.97 0.21
CA ALA A 387 -0.21 14.72 1.50
C ALA A 387 -0.46 16.07 2.16
N THR A 388 -1.72 16.56 2.15
CA THR A 388 -1.99 17.98 2.40
C THR A 388 -1.46 18.48 3.74
N SER A 389 -1.61 17.71 4.82
CA SER A 389 -1.14 18.11 6.15
C SER A 389 0.39 18.35 6.17
N ARG A 390 1.17 17.44 5.59
CA ARG A 390 2.65 17.56 5.54
C ARG A 390 3.11 18.64 4.57
N THR A 391 2.43 18.77 3.42
CA THR A 391 2.74 19.82 2.43
C THR A 391 2.44 21.21 3.00
N LEU A 392 1.33 21.37 3.73
CA LEU A 392 1.02 22.62 4.45
C LEU A 392 2.10 22.99 5.45
N VAL A 393 2.61 22.03 6.21
CA VAL A 393 3.72 22.25 7.16
C VAL A 393 4.97 22.70 6.43
N ALA A 394 5.35 22.04 5.33
CA ALA A 394 6.51 22.43 4.53
C ALA A 394 6.37 23.86 3.96
N ILE A 395 5.17 24.22 3.45
CA ILE A 395 4.87 25.58 2.96
C ILE A 395 4.98 26.58 4.10
N MET A 396 4.30 26.33 5.22
CA MET A 396 4.31 27.26 6.37
C MET A 396 5.74 27.52 6.85
N GLU A 397 6.55 26.48 7.05
CA GLU A 397 7.87 26.64 7.62
C GLU A 397 8.90 27.21 6.61
N GLN A 398 8.81 26.89 5.32
CA GLN A 398 9.76 27.40 4.32
C GLN A 398 9.37 28.75 3.73
N CYS A 399 8.07 29.08 3.73
CA CYS A 399 7.57 30.31 3.12
C CYS A 399 7.16 31.36 4.16
N GLN A 400 7.54 31.19 5.43
CA GLN A 400 7.24 32.13 6.52
C GLN A 400 7.99 33.45 6.34
N LEU A 401 7.37 34.53 6.81
CA LEU A 401 7.93 35.87 6.92
C LEU A 401 8.23 36.18 8.39
N GLU A 402 9.07 37.18 8.65
CA GLU A 402 9.48 37.58 10.00
C GLU A 402 8.26 37.95 10.89
N ASP A 403 7.21 38.50 10.31
CA ASP A 403 5.98 38.87 11.00
C ASP A 403 4.99 37.70 11.23
N GLY A 404 5.34 36.47 10.82
CA GLY A 404 4.54 35.26 10.98
C GLY A 404 3.52 35.01 9.86
N ARG A 405 3.42 35.89 8.86
CA ARG A 405 2.67 35.58 7.63
C ARG A 405 3.38 34.49 6.82
N VAL A 406 2.66 33.86 5.92
CA VAL A 406 3.19 32.83 5.03
C VAL A 406 2.90 33.20 3.58
N THR A 407 3.93 33.21 2.74
CA THR A 407 3.80 33.45 1.31
C THR A 407 3.25 32.20 0.61
N ILE A 408 2.27 32.37 -0.26
CA ILE A 408 1.68 31.30 -1.06
C ILE A 408 2.60 31.01 -2.26
N PRO A 409 3.02 29.74 -2.47
CA PRO A 409 3.72 29.31 -3.69
C PRO A 409 3.03 29.79 -4.96
N GLU A 410 3.78 30.23 -5.96
CA GLU A 410 3.22 30.82 -7.18
C GLU A 410 2.24 29.89 -7.90
N ALA A 411 2.56 28.61 -7.96
CA ALA A 411 1.71 27.60 -8.58
C ALA A 411 0.31 27.46 -7.92
N LEU A 412 0.18 27.84 -6.63
CA LEU A 412 -1.07 27.74 -5.89
C LEU A 412 -1.90 29.05 -5.90
N ARG A 413 -1.32 30.18 -6.28
CA ARG A 413 -2.03 31.49 -6.28
C ARG A 413 -3.31 31.49 -7.12
N PRO A 414 -3.38 30.89 -8.33
CA PRO A 414 -4.62 30.83 -9.10
C PRO A 414 -5.76 30.11 -8.36
N TYR A 415 -5.45 29.11 -7.53
CA TYR A 415 -6.40 28.39 -6.70
C TYR A 415 -6.78 29.15 -5.42
N MET A 416 -6.05 30.21 -5.09
CA MET A 416 -6.23 31.07 -3.92
C MET A 416 -6.79 32.45 -4.26
N GLY A 417 -7.30 32.62 -5.49
CA GLY A 417 -7.80 33.93 -5.98
C GLY A 417 -6.72 34.98 -6.09
N ASP A 418 -5.53 34.57 -6.55
CA ASP A 418 -4.32 35.38 -6.75
C ASP A 418 -3.74 36.00 -5.47
N SER A 419 -4.16 35.52 -4.29
CA SER A 419 -3.58 35.94 -3.01
C SER A 419 -2.09 35.57 -2.95
N VAL A 420 -1.26 36.46 -2.41
CA VAL A 420 0.19 36.30 -2.30
C VAL A 420 0.61 35.75 -0.92
N THR A 421 -0.16 36.08 0.11
CA THR A 421 0.06 35.63 1.50
C THR A 421 -1.22 35.08 2.09
N LEU A 422 -1.09 34.22 3.10
CA LEU A 422 -2.21 33.76 3.90
C LEU A 422 -2.62 34.85 4.90
N ASP A 423 -3.93 35.13 5.00
CA ASP A 423 -4.49 36.07 5.97
C ASP A 423 -4.62 35.40 7.35
N SER A 424 -4.37 36.20 8.41
CA SER A 424 -4.64 35.76 9.79
C SER A 424 -6.14 35.71 10.06
N ASN A 425 -6.57 34.71 10.83
CA ASN A 425 -7.94 34.59 11.35
C ASN A 425 -8.14 35.35 12.68
N LEU A 426 -7.03 35.83 13.25
CA LEU A 426 -7.10 36.66 14.48
C LEU A 426 -7.32 38.12 14.11
N PRO A 427 -8.04 38.84 14.93
CA PRO A 427 -8.31 40.27 14.70
C PRO A 427 -7.07 41.16 14.80
#